data_5691b132a059907efbc9b36462f58993
#
_entry.id   5691b132a059907efbc9b36462f58993
#
_cell.length_a   1.000
_cell.length_b   1.000
_cell.length_c   1.000
_cell.angle_alpha   90.00
_cell.angle_beta   90.00
_cell.angle_gamma   90.00
#
_symmetry.space_group_name_H-M   'P 1'
#
loop_
_entity.id
_entity.type
_entity.pdbx_description
1 polymer ?
#
loop_
_entity_poly.entity_id
_entity_poly.type
_entity_poly.pdbx_seq_one_letter_code
_entity_poly.pdbx_strand_id
1 'polypeptide(L)'
;EFDFTNRTETFNLLQQKFLPKVSQRSMWAESADMQYVMQQYGLLRQQLVGLRVEVFAGQEAVEAGSEYELNIECYNASNQQLSVGIIYGGEKNLDFTIEANEKLIFKETVKAPEELSNPYWLRMAHDELYVLENPAYLGLPFVNEHLIDVQFSGENMQPTRLQNPIHRKWNDRSYGEFTQPLLIVPQAHINPSIKALIVPAQQSKTLDVKVKAYSDLEDFSWELSPTSGWEVNMPKGKINLKKGQEASFQFSFSPSDQAERSTINIGLRKGDIVLNKGAVEIIYDHIPNQIIQSINSVDLIPITSAAVSGKLLYIDGSGDEVDDALELIGYTVEKVPLSELNLEKMKGYKAVITGIRAFNRNPEVSTYHQLLMDYVKEGGNLVVQYNTTYDLSIDQIGPYPIKLSRERVTEENSEVNLIDKKHPVFKTPNKIDDADWNNWVQERGLYFAGEWDNEYKPLIAWHDKGEDDVKGGLIVCEYGKGSFFYSGISFFRQLPAGVPGAYRLLVNMIEYQP
;
A
#
# COMPACT_ATOMS: atom_id res chain seq x y z
N GLU A 1 -15.08 32.42 -35.01
CA GLU A 1 -15.26 32.51 -33.55
C GLU A 1 -16.44 31.64 -33.15
N PHE A 2 -16.35 30.96 -32.02
CA PHE A 2 -17.45 30.18 -31.44
C PHE A 2 -18.31 31.13 -30.60
N ASP A 3 -19.61 31.14 -30.86
CA ASP A 3 -20.58 31.85 -30.02
C ASP A 3 -21.24 30.88 -29.07
N PHE A 4 -20.73 30.78 -27.83
CA PHE A 4 -21.25 29.91 -26.79
C PHE A 4 -22.66 30.30 -26.32
N THR A 5 -23.16 31.46 -26.67
CA THR A 5 -24.54 31.88 -26.40
C THR A 5 -25.51 31.31 -27.45
N ASN A 6 -25.01 31.00 -28.65
CA ASN A 6 -25.78 30.36 -29.71
C ASN A 6 -25.35 28.91 -29.92
N ARG A 7 -25.95 28.00 -29.14
CA ARG A 7 -25.61 26.57 -29.15
C ARG A 7 -25.76 25.94 -30.53
N THR A 8 -26.80 26.27 -31.27
CA THR A 8 -27.07 25.68 -32.58
C THR A 8 -26.02 26.09 -33.60
N GLU A 9 -25.64 27.36 -33.64
CA GLU A 9 -24.61 27.86 -34.54
C GLU A 9 -23.24 27.26 -34.21
N THR A 10 -22.89 27.20 -32.92
CA THR A 10 -21.65 26.56 -32.46
C THR A 10 -21.61 25.08 -32.83
N PHE A 11 -22.71 24.36 -32.68
CA PHE A 11 -22.84 22.95 -33.09
C PHE A 11 -22.59 22.79 -34.60
N ASN A 12 -23.23 23.62 -35.43
CA ASN A 12 -23.07 23.59 -36.90
C ASN A 12 -21.62 23.92 -37.33
N LEU A 13 -21.01 24.90 -36.70
CA LEU A 13 -19.60 25.24 -36.94
C LEU A 13 -18.64 24.10 -36.58
N LEU A 14 -18.87 23.42 -35.46
CA LEU A 14 -18.10 22.25 -35.07
C LEU A 14 -18.24 21.14 -36.10
N GLN A 15 -19.46 20.87 -36.54
CA GLN A 15 -19.73 19.82 -37.51
C GLN A 15 -19.08 20.13 -38.89
N GLN A 16 -19.14 21.37 -39.35
CA GLN A 16 -18.61 21.76 -40.64
C GLN A 16 -17.09 21.95 -40.68
N LYS A 17 -16.48 22.44 -39.59
CA LYS A 17 -15.06 22.81 -39.58
C LYS A 17 -14.15 21.84 -38.86
N PHE A 18 -14.65 21.13 -37.86
CA PHE A 18 -13.81 20.24 -37.04
C PHE A 18 -13.74 18.85 -37.65
N LEU A 19 -14.86 18.20 -37.93
CA LEU A 19 -14.92 16.86 -38.49
C LEU A 19 -14.08 16.64 -39.75
N PRO A 20 -14.13 17.52 -40.77
CA PRO A 20 -13.30 17.35 -41.96
C PRO A 20 -11.80 17.42 -41.67
N LYS A 21 -11.39 18.25 -40.70
CA LYS A 21 -9.98 18.34 -40.31
C LYS A 21 -9.48 17.10 -39.56
N VAL A 22 -10.34 16.48 -38.78
CA VAL A 22 -10.04 15.25 -38.07
C VAL A 22 -9.99 14.07 -39.04
N SER A 23 -10.96 13.95 -39.95
CA SER A 23 -11.03 12.87 -40.94
C SER A 23 -9.88 12.91 -41.97
N GLN A 24 -9.33 14.07 -42.27
CA GLN A 24 -8.16 14.22 -43.16
C GLN A 24 -6.84 13.75 -42.51
N ARG A 25 -6.79 13.57 -41.20
CA ARG A 25 -5.64 13.01 -40.46
C ARG A 25 -5.77 11.52 -40.21
N SER A 26 -6.16 10.76 -41.22
CA SER A 26 -6.42 9.31 -41.12
C SER A 26 -5.25 8.48 -40.56
N MET A 27 -4.01 8.97 -40.66
CA MET A 27 -2.82 8.35 -40.04
C MET A 27 -2.83 8.39 -38.50
N TRP A 28 -3.72 9.18 -37.90
CA TRP A 28 -3.81 9.36 -36.45
C TRP A 28 -5.08 8.75 -35.85
N ALA A 29 -5.93 8.16 -36.69
CA ALA A 29 -7.25 7.67 -36.26
C ALA A 29 -7.18 6.57 -35.21
N GLU A 30 -6.08 5.84 -35.15
CA GLU A 30 -5.83 4.77 -34.16
C GLU A 30 -4.99 5.26 -32.96
N SER A 31 -4.55 6.53 -32.95
CA SER A 31 -3.80 7.05 -31.83
C SER A 31 -4.70 7.33 -30.62
N ALA A 32 -4.15 7.14 -29.43
CA ALA A 32 -4.78 7.43 -28.15
C ALA A 32 -5.32 8.86 -28.08
N ASP A 33 -4.50 9.82 -28.54
CA ASP A 33 -4.87 11.23 -28.56
C ASP A 33 -6.12 11.49 -29.40
N MET A 34 -6.25 10.79 -30.53
CA MET A 34 -7.41 10.97 -31.40
C MET A 34 -8.66 10.37 -30.78
N GLN A 35 -8.58 9.21 -30.16
CA GLN A 35 -9.70 8.59 -29.44
C GLN A 35 -10.19 9.53 -28.33
N TYR A 36 -9.28 10.10 -27.54
CA TYR A 36 -9.60 11.09 -26.50
C TYR A 36 -10.29 12.31 -27.11
N VAL A 37 -9.71 12.90 -28.17
CA VAL A 37 -10.28 14.08 -28.86
C VAL A 37 -11.68 13.78 -29.40
N MET A 38 -11.91 12.60 -29.96
CA MET A 38 -13.23 12.21 -30.49
C MET A 38 -14.26 12.03 -29.38
N GLN A 39 -13.85 11.47 -28.24
CA GLN A 39 -14.70 11.36 -27.07
C GLN A 39 -15.09 12.75 -26.53
N GLN A 40 -14.13 13.65 -26.35
CA GLN A 40 -14.39 15.03 -25.91
C GLN A 40 -15.29 15.78 -26.90
N TYR A 41 -15.07 15.58 -28.18
CA TYR A 41 -15.93 16.13 -29.24
C TYR A 41 -17.36 15.58 -29.14
N GLY A 42 -17.55 14.30 -28.89
CA GLY A 42 -18.87 13.68 -28.69
C GLY A 42 -19.60 14.27 -27.48
N LEU A 43 -18.90 14.39 -26.33
CA LEU A 43 -19.45 15.01 -25.13
C LEU A 43 -19.83 16.49 -25.33
N LEU A 44 -18.98 17.25 -26.01
CA LEU A 44 -19.29 18.64 -26.33
C LEU A 44 -20.53 18.76 -27.24
N ARG A 45 -20.65 17.88 -28.24
CA ARG A 45 -21.85 17.84 -29.11
C ARG A 45 -23.11 17.51 -28.32
N GLN A 46 -23.05 16.53 -27.43
CA GLN A 46 -24.16 16.17 -26.55
C GLN A 46 -24.64 17.36 -25.71
N GLN A 47 -23.71 18.11 -25.12
CA GLN A 47 -24.01 19.31 -24.34
C GLN A 47 -24.60 20.45 -25.18
N LEU A 48 -24.05 20.68 -26.37
CA LEU A 48 -24.53 21.73 -27.26
C LEU A 48 -25.94 21.46 -27.80
N VAL A 49 -26.24 20.19 -28.04
CA VAL A 49 -27.60 19.75 -28.42
C VAL A 49 -28.56 19.90 -27.25
N GLY A 50 -28.06 19.87 -26.00
CA GLY A 50 -28.87 19.91 -24.80
C GLY A 50 -29.40 18.55 -24.35
N LEU A 51 -28.82 17.45 -24.86
CA LEU A 51 -29.12 16.11 -24.40
C LEU A 51 -28.29 15.77 -23.15
N ARG A 52 -28.95 15.41 -22.06
CA ARG A 52 -28.30 14.84 -20.88
C ARG A 52 -28.69 13.38 -20.75
N VAL A 53 -27.72 12.52 -20.65
CA VAL A 53 -27.90 11.08 -20.38
C VAL A 53 -27.07 10.73 -19.17
N GLU A 54 -27.72 10.24 -18.12
CA GLU A 54 -27.09 9.72 -16.92
C GLU A 54 -27.42 8.24 -16.78
N VAL A 55 -26.39 7.45 -16.46
CA VAL A 55 -26.53 6.02 -16.26
C VAL A 55 -25.89 5.62 -14.94
N PHE A 56 -26.69 5.05 -14.07
CA PHE A 56 -26.20 4.73 -12.72
C PHE A 56 -26.84 3.49 -12.12
N ALA A 57 -26.08 2.83 -11.27
CA ALA A 57 -26.53 1.79 -10.36
C ALA A 57 -26.75 2.35 -8.95
N GLY A 58 -27.77 1.85 -8.25
CA GLY A 58 -28.08 2.27 -6.87
C GLY A 58 -27.24 1.56 -5.81
N GLN A 59 -26.47 0.52 -6.16
CA GLN A 59 -25.69 -0.28 -5.23
C GLN A 59 -24.22 0.14 -5.21
N GLU A 60 -23.54 -0.15 -4.10
CA GLU A 60 -22.14 0.24 -3.90
C GLU A 60 -21.17 -0.46 -4.84
N ALA A 61 -21.37 -1.74 -5.04
CA ALA A 61 -20.60 -2.58 -5.92
C ALA A 61 -21.49 -3.69 -6.47
N VAL A 62 -21.09 -4.26 -7.60
CA VAL A 62 -21.79 -5.34 -8.29
C VAL A 62 -20.88 -6.56 -8.38
N GLU A 63 -21.42 -7.73 -8.08
CA GLU A 63 -20.69 -8.98 -8.25
C GLU A 63 -20.45 -9.24 -9.75
N ALA A 64 -19.22 -9.64 -10.10
CA ALA A 64 -18.85 -10.01 -11.46
C ALA A 64 -19.79 -11.08 -12.04
N GLY A 65 -20.23 -10.90 -13.27
CA GLY A 65 -21.13 -11.80 -13.96
C GLY A 65 -22.57 -11.85 -13.43
N SER A 66 -22.91 -11.12 -12.35
CA SER A 66 -24.28 -11.08 -11.81
C SER A 66 -25.18 -10.10 -12.58
N GLU A 67 -26.48 -10.26 -12.44
CA GLU A 67 -27.44 -9.28 -12.93
C GLU A 67 -27.63 -8.13 -11.93
N TYR A 68 -27.78 -6.91 -12.45
CA TYR A 68 -28.09 -5.74 -11.64
C TYR A 68 -28.95 -4.73 -12.38
N GLU A 69 -29.64 -3.85 -11.62
CA GLU A 69 -30.51 -2.80 -12.17
C GLU A 69 -29.69 -1.57 -12.54
N LEU A 70 -29.81 -1.12 -13.80
CA LEU A 70 -29.35 0.18 -14.28
C LEU A 70 -30.53 1.15 -14.31
N ASN A 71 -30.31 2.33 -13.81
CA ASN A 71 -31.19 3.48 -13.98
C ASN A 71 -30.61 4.38 -15.07
N ILE A 72 -31.41 4.69 -16.06
CA ILE A 72 -31.04 5.51 -17.22
C ILE A 72 -31.97 6.71 -17.23
N GLU A 73 -31.41 7.90 -17.00
CA GLU A 73 -32.14 9.16 -17.07
C GLU A 73 -31.74 9.96 -18.29
N CYS A 74 -32.69 10.28 -19.14
CA CYS A 74 -32.49 11.09 -20.33
C CYS A 74 -33.30 12.37 -20.22
N TYR A 75 -32.69 13.52 -20.49
CA TYR A 75 -33.34 14.82 -20.55
C TYR A 75 -32.95 15.56 -21.81
N ASN A 76 -33.96 15.98 -22.59
CA ASN A 76 -33.75 16.77 -23.79
C ASN A 76 -34.08 18.25 -23.50
N ALA A 77 -33.05 19.05 -23.26
CA ALA A 77 -33.21 20.50 -23.07
C ALA A 77 -33.17 21.30 -24.40
N SER A 78 -33.26 20.61 -25.55
CA SER A 78 -33.34 21.26 -26.86
C SER A 78 -34.79 21.66 -27.19
N ASN A 79 -34.92 22.38 -28.34
CA ASN A 79 -36.22 22.76 -28.88
C ASN A 79 -36.72 21.82 -30.00
N GLN A 80 -36.11 20.67 -30.17
CA GLN A 80 -36.45 19.67 -31.19
C GLN A 80 -36.54 18.28 -30.60
N GLN A 81 -37.25 17.38 -31.28
CA GLN A 81 -37.25 15.99 -30.95
C GLN A 81 -35.88 15.36 -31.29
N LEU A 82 -35.41 14.46 -30.44
CA LEU A 82 -34.19 13.68 -30.65
C LEU A 82 -34.49 12.20 -30.67
N SER A 83 -33.80 11.46 -31.54
CA SER A 83 -33.74 10.01 -31.51
C SER A 83 -32.52 9.60 -30.67
N VAL A 84 -32.72 8.70 -29.71
CA VAL A 84 -31.66 8.25 -28.78
C VAL A 84 -31.61 6.73 -28.78
N GLY A 85 -30.43 6.16 -28.99
CA GLY A 85 -30.14 4.75 -28.87
C GLY A 85 -29.14 4.52 -27.72
N ILE A 86 -29.37 3.49 -26.91
CA ILE A 86 -28.47 3.11 -25.81
C ILE A 86 -28.11 1.62 -25.99
N ILE A 87 -26.81 1.34 -26.03
CA ILE A 87 -26.24 0.02 -26.21
C ILE A 87 -25.39 -0.34 -25.01
N TYR A 88 -25.66 -1.46 -24.38
CA TYR A 88 -24.88 -2.01 -23.29
C TYR A 88 -24.38 -3.42 -23.65
N GLY A 89 -23.06 -3.65 -23.46
CA GLY A 89 -22.43 -4.96 -23.69
C GLY A 89 -22.55 -5.50 -25.11
N GLY A 90 -22.95 -4.67 -26.09
CA GLY A 90 -23.19 -5.06 -27.48
C GLY A 90 -24.47 -5.86 -27.73
N GLU A 91 -25.21 -6.21 -26.69
CA GLU A 91 -26.35 -7.15 -26.78
C GLU A 91 -27.73 -6.52 -26.59
N LYS A 92 -27.81 -5.35 -25.91
CA LYS A 92 -29.10 -4.74 -25.58
C LYS A 92 -29.19 -3.32 -26.09
N ASN A 93 -30.22 -3.06 -26.89
CA ASN A 93 -30.48 -1.74 -27.43
C ASN A 93 -31.81 -1.19 -26.90
N LEU A 94 -31.77 0.06 -26.37
CA LEU A 94 -32.93 0.88 -26.19
C LEU A 94 -32.94 1.92 -27.30
N ASP A 95 -34.01 1.95 -28.08
CA ASP A 95 -34.22 2.96 -29.13
C ASP A 95 -35.51 3.69 -28.84
N PHE A 96 -35.45 5.00 -28.67
CA PHE A 96 -36.60 5.84 -28.37
C PHE A 96 -36.42 7.26 -28.93
N THR A 97 -37.52 7.96 -29.00
CA THR A 97 -37.51 9.41 -29.25
C THR A 97 -37.83 10.15 -27.97
N ILE A 98 -37.22 11.33 -27.79
CA ILE A 98 -37.45 12.20 -26.65
C ILE A 98 -37.83 13.60 -27.17
N GLU A 99 -39.00 14.08 -26.76
CA GLU A 99 -39.52 15.36 -27.19
C GLU A 99 -38.72 16.54 -26.57
N ALA A 100 -38.92 17.74 -27.12
CA ALA A 100 -38.33 18.95 -26.57
C ALA A 100 -38.75 19.17 -25.11
N ASN A 101 -37.79 19.41 -24.23
CA ASN A 101 -37.98 19.62 -22.78
C ASN A 101 -38.58 18.41 -22.04
N GLU A 102 -38.49 17.23 -22.59
CA GLU A 102 -38.95 15.98 -21.99
C GLU A 102 -37.84 15.32 -21.16
N LYS A 103 -38.26 14.62 -20.06
CA LYS A 103 -37.43 13.72 -19.27
C LYS A 103 -38.00 12.31 -19.35
N LEU A 104 -37.18 11.35 -19.71
CA LEU A 104 -37.51 9.92 -19.71
C LEU A 104 -36.60 9.17 -18.72
N ILE A 105 -37.16 8.19 -18.04
CA ILE A 105 -36.45 7.34 -17.08
C ILE A 105 -36.73 5.89 -17.42
N PHE A 106 -35.66 5.10 -17.56
CA PHE A 106 -35.72 3.67 -17.83
C PHE A 106 -35.02 2.90 -16.70
N LYS A 107 -35.50 1.70 -16.44
CA LYS A 107 -34.87 0.73 -15.57
C LYS A 107 -34.61 -0.53 -16.37
N GLU A 108 -33.37 -0.94 -16.43
CA GLU A 108 -32.93 -2.07 -17.19
C GLU A 108 -32.14 -3.04 -16.33
N THR A 109 -32.40 -4.34 -16.48
CA THR A 109 -31.58 -5.38 -15.88
C THR A 109 -30.49 -5.78 -16.85
N VAL A 110 -29.24 -5.66 -16.42
CA VAL A 110 -28.07 -5.97 -17.24
C VAL A 110 -27.11 -6.87 -16.49
N LYS A 111 -26.30 -7.62 -17.24
CA LYS A 111 -25.26 -8.47 -16.66
C LYS A 111 -23.97 -7.68 -16.46
N ALA A 112 -23.37 -7.80 -15.29
CA ALA A 112 -22.07 -7.23 -15.00
C ALA A 112 -20.95 -7.95 -15.80
N PRO A 113 -19.87 -7.24 -16.13
CA PRO A 113 -18.67 -7.89 -16.66
C PRO A 113 -18.12 -8.97 -15.71
N GLU A 114 -17.40 -9.93 -16.27
CA GLU A 114 -16.67 -10.94 -15.48
C GLU A 114 -15.36 -10.37 -14.91
N GLU A 115 -14.83 -9.30 -15.51
CA GLU A 115 -13.60 -8.65 -15.12
C GLU A 115 -13.81 -7.75 -13.89
N LEU A 116 -12.94 -7.91 -12.89
CA LEU A 116 -12.98 -7.11 -11.67
C LEU A 116 -12.40 -5.71 -11.90
N SER A 117 -13.00 -4.71 -11.26
CA SER A 117 -12.46 -3.36 -11.26
C SER A 117 -11.07 -3.32 -10.61
N ASN A 118 -10.10 -2.81 -11.35
CA ASN A 118 -8.75 -2.56 -10.88
C ASN A 118 -8.19 -1.30 -11.57
N PRO A 119 -7.23 -0.59 -10.96
CA PRO A 119 -6.49 0.44 -11.67
C PRO A 119 -5.87 -0.12 -12.96
N TYR A 120 -5.99 0.60 -14.08
CA TYR A 120 -5.59 0.12 -15.40
C TYR A 120 -4.11 -0.31 -15.49
N TRP A 121 -3.22 0.28 -14.66
CA TRP A 121 -1.80 -0.07 -14.59
C TRP A 121 -1.51 -1.34 -13.79
N LEU A 122 -2.51 -1.93 -13.11
CA LEU A 122 -2.38 -3.17 -12.32
C LEU A 122 -3.15 -4.34 -12.93
N ARG A 123 -3.73 -4.21 -14.14
CA ARG A 123 -4.48 -5.28 -14.79
C ARG A 123 -3.59 -6.34 -15.41
N MET A 124 -2.50 -5.90 -16.00
CA MET A 124 -1.54 -6.81 -16.63
C MET A 124 -0.48 -7.26 -15.62
N ALA A 125 -0.05 -8.52 -15.72
CA ALA A 125 1.10 -8.99 -14.96
C ALA A 125 2.34 -8.16 -15.35
N HIS A 126 3.11 -7.76 -14.36
CA HIS A 126 4.30 -6.94 -14.56
C HIS A 126 5.39 -7.31 -13.53
N ASP A 127 6.62 -7.03 -13.87
CA ASP A 127 7.78 -7.12 -12.98
C ASP A 127 8.13 -5.72 -12.44
N GLU A 128 9.30 -5.19 -12.80
CA GLU A 128 9.76 -3.88 -12.33
C GLU A 128 9.01 -2.69 -12.96
N LEU A 129 8.49 -2.87 -14.17
CA LEU A 129 7.76 -1.82 -14.92
C LEU A 129 6.33 -2.26 -15.19
N TYR A 130 5.39 -1.32 -15.04
CA TYR A 130 4.00 -1.57 -15.37
C TYR A 130 3.82 -1.83 -16.88
N VAL A 131 2.99 -2.81 -17.19
CA VAL A 131 2.56 -3.11 -18.56
C VAL A 131 1.14 -2.61 -18.74
N LEU A 132 0.92 -1.72 -19.69
CA LEU A 132 -0.40 -1.18 -19.99
C LEU A 132 -1.09 -2.01 -21.08
N GLU A 133 -2.32 -2.43 -20.82
CA GLU A 133 -3.19 -3.07 -21.81
C GLU A 133 -3.41 -2.16 -23.01
N ASN A 134 -3.62 -0.88 -22.78
CA ASN A 134 -3.78 0.14 -23.81
C ASN A 134 -2.84 1.31 -23.53
N PRO A 135 -1.86 1.59 -24.41
CA PRO A 135 -0.94 2.73 -24.28
C PRO A 135 -1.64 4.09 -24.18
N ALA A 136 -2.90 4.19 -24.66
CA ALA A 136 -3.72 5.39 -24.56
C ALA A 136 -4.04 5.80 -23.10
N TYR A 137 -3.91 4.88 -22.18
CA TYR A 137 -4.19 5.14 -20.77
C TYR A 137 -3.02 5.81 -20.04
N LEU A 138 -1.84 5.84 -20.66
CA LEU A 138 -0.64 6.43 -20.06
C LEU A 138 -0.89 7.88 -19.65
N GLY A 139 -0.68 8.16 -18.36
CA GLY A 139 -0.83 9.50 -17.79
C GLY A 139 -2.25 9.90 -17.43
N LEU A 140 -3.26 9.05 -17.68
CA LEU A 140 -4.61 9.30 -17.19
C LEU A 140 -4.69 9.01 -15.69
N PRO A 141 -5.33 9.87 -14.89
CA PRO A 141 -5.48 9.64 -13.46
C PRO A 141 -6.45 8.49 -13.15
N PHE A 142 -7.36 8.20 -14.08
CA PHE A 142 -8.38 7.19 -13.95
C PHE A 142 -8.94 6.81 -15.33
N VAL A 143 -9.30 5.54 -15.52
CA VAL A 143 -10.02 5.05 -16.70
C VAL A 143 -11.32 4.42 -16.23
N ASN A 144 -12.43 4.92 -16.72
CA ASN A 144 -13.72 4.30 -16.46
C ASN A 144 -13.91 3.08 -17.38
N GLU A 145 -14.15 1.93 -16.79
CA GLU A 145 -14.21 0.63 -17.49
C GLU A 145 -15.62 0.26 -17.91
N HIS A 146 -16.61 0.73 -17.12
CA HIS A 146 -17.99 0.38 -17.34
C HIS A 146 -18.67 1.50 -18.12
N LEU A 147 -18.75 1.30 -19.41
CA LEU A 147 -19.26 2.27 -20.37
C LEU A 147 -20.50 1.74 -21.08
N ILE A 148 -21.40 2.63 -21.40
CA ILE A 148 -22.46 2.38 -22.36
C ILE A 148 -22.25 3.27 -23.58
N ASP A 149 -22.65 2.77 -24.75
CA ASP A 149 -22.70 3.58 -25.94
C ASP A 149 -24.04 4.30 -26.01
N VAL A 150 -23.97 5.62 -26.17
CA VAL A 150 -25.13 6.47 -26.44
C VAL A 150 -25.03 6.98 -27.86
N GLN A 151 -26.05 6.73 -28.65
CA GLN A 151 -26.22 7.28 -29.99
C GLN A 151 -27.34 8.31 -29.96
N PHE A 152 -27.18 9.42 -30.62
CA PHE A 152 -28.25 10.39 -30.76
C PHE A 152 -28.20 11.11 -32.10
N SER A 153 -29.37 11.50 -32.57
CA SER A 153 -29.56 12.29 -33.78
C SER A 153 -30.80 13.16 -33.67
N GLY A 154 -30.88 14.16 -34.50
CA GLY A 154 -32.02 15.06 -34.60
C GLY A 154 -32.11 15.65 -36.03
N GLU A 155 -33.05 16.56 -36.23
CA GLU A 155 -33.23 17.21 -37.52
C GLU A 155 -31.95 17.94 -37.95
N ASN A 156 -31.48 17.69 -39.18
CA ASN A 156 -30.24 18.26 -39.74
C ASN A 156 -28.95 17.95 -38.94
N MET A 157 -28.95 16.88 -38.10
CA MET A 157 -27.80 16.43 -37.32
C MET A 157 -27.22 15.13 -37.88
N GLN A 158 -25.91 15.07 -38.02
CA GLN A 158 -25.22 13.80 -38.22
C GLN A 158 -25.30 12.98 -36.91
N PRO A 159 -25.62 11.67 -36.98
CA PRO A 159 -25.62 10.80 -35.83
C PRO A 159 -24.31 10.89 -35.05
N THR A 160 -24.42 10.95 -33.75
CA THR A 160 -23.28 11.00 -32.84
C THR A 160 -23.32 9.76 -31.95
N ARG A 161 -22.20 9.09 -31.81
CA ARG A 161 -21.99 8.02 -30.86
C ARG A 161 -20.92 8.43 -29.86
N LEU A 162 -21.15 8.21 -28.59
CA LEU A 162 -20.18 8.44 -27.53
C LEU A 162 -20.38 7.40 -26.42
N GLN A 163 -19.35 7.25 -25.61
CA GLN A 163 -19.38 6.37 -24.46
C GLN A 163 -19.65 7.17 -23.18
N ASN A 164 -20.68 6.78 -22.46
CA ASN A 164 -21.03 7.32 -21.15
C ASN A 164 -20.66 6.32 -20.06
N PRO A 165 -20.01 6.77 -18.98
CA PRO A 165 -19.68 5.91 -17.86
C PRO A 165 -20.91 5.52 -17.06
N ILE A 166 -20.91 4.30 -16.55
CA ILE A 166 -21.86 3.85 -15.55
C ILE A 166 -21.33 4.23 -14.18
N HIS A 167 -22.12 4.95 -13.40
CA HIS A 167 -21.74 5.41 -12.09
C HIS A 167 -22.53 4.69 -10.99
N ARG A 168 -21.97 4.65 -9.78
CA ARG A 168 -22.75 4.62 -8.55
C ARG A 168 -23.21 6.04 -8.25
N LYS A 169 -24.50 6.21 -7.89
CA LYS A 169 -25.07 7.50 -7.54
C LYS A 169 -25.82 7.40 -6.22
N TRP A 170 -25.54 8.33 -5.30
CA TRP A 170 -26.26 8.41 -4.02
C TRP A 170 -26.34 9.86 -3.52
N ASN A 171 -27.23 10.10 -2.57
CA ASN A 171 -27.39 11.41 -1.94
C ASN A 171 -26.91 11.33 -0.48
N ASP A 172 -26.00 12.21 -0.11
CA ASP A 172 -25.66 12.49 1.27
C ASP A 172 -26.48 13.68 1.77
N ARG A 173 -27.00 13.61 3.00
CA ARG A 173 -27.86 14.66 3.54
C ARG A 173 -27.14 15.99 3.78
N SER A 174 -25.84 15.95 4.04
CA SER A 174 -25.02 17.13 4.37
C SER A 174 -24.28 17.69 3.16
N TYR A 175 -23.86 16.82 2.24
CA TYR A 175 -22.97 17.17 1.14
C TYR A 175 -23.64 17.11 -0.24
N GLY A 176 -24.87 16.58 -0.35
CA GLY A 176 -25.62 16.52 -1.60
C GLY A 176 -25.37 15.23 -2.40
N GLU A 177 -25.49 15.34 -3.72
CA GLU A 177 -25.36 14.23 -4.65
C GLU A 177 -23.89 13.86 -4.90
N PHE A 178 -23.59 12.58 -4.76
CA PHE A 178 -22.29 12.00 -5.10
C PHE A 178 -22.41 11.03 -6.26
N THR A 179 -21.41 11.04 -7.11
CA THR A 179 -21.21 10.05 -8.18
C THR A 179 -19.82 9.49 -8.10
N GLN A 180 -19.69 8.17 -8.26
CA GLN A 180 -18.40 7.49 -8.33
C GLN A 180 -18.47 6.37 -9.38
N PRO A 181 -17.33 5.89 -9.91
CA PRO A 181 -17.32 4.73 -10.77
C PRO A 181 -18.02 3.53 -10.12
N LEU A 182 -18.79 2.78 -10.90
CA LEU A 182 -19.36 1.51 -10.43
C LEU A 182 -18.22 0.48 -10.29
N LEU A 183 -18.16 -0.19 -9.14
CA LEU A 183 -17.16 -1.21 -8.88
C LEU A 183 -17.71 -2.61 -9.19
N ILE A 184 -16.95 -3.41 -9.94
CA ILE A 184 -17.20 -4.83 -10.13
C ILE A 184 -16.27 -5.61 -9.19
N VAL A 185 -16.86 -6.46 -8.37
CA VAL A 185 -16.19 -7.16 -7.27
C VAL A 185 -16.47 -8.67 -7.32
N PRO A 186 -15.66 -9.52 -6.67
CA PRO A 186 -15.98 -10.93 -6.51
C PRO A 186 -17.15 -11.12 -5.54
N GLN A 187 -17.66 -12.33 -5.41
CA GLN A 187 -18.70 -12.69 -4.44
C GLN A 187 -18.36 -12.28 -3.00
N ALA A 188 -17.08 -12.34 -2.64
CA ALA A 188 -16.59 -11.82 -1.38
C ALA A 188 -15.13 -11.36 -1.47
N HIS A 189 -14.76 -10.37 -0.65
CA HIS A 189 -13.37 -10.07 -0.34
C HIS A 189 -12.94 -10.77 0.95
N ILE A 190 -11.70 -11.26 0.95
CA ILE A 190 -11.06 -11.93 2.08
C ILE A 190 -9.79 -11.15 2.38
N ASN A 191 -9.80 -10.40 3.47
CA ASN A 191 -8.76 -9.45 3.82
C ASN A 191 -8.05 -9.87 5.11
N PRO A 192 -6.86 -10.47 5.04
CA PRO A 192 -5.97 -10.58 6.18
C PRO A 192 -5.62 -9.21 6.73
N SER A 193 -5.57 -9.07 8.05
CA SER A 193 -5.28 -7.79 8.74
C SER A 193 -3.86 -7.29 8.49
N ILE A 194 -2.94 -8.20 8.16
CA ILE A 194 -1.53 -7.90 7.86
C ILE A 194 -1.06 -8.73 6.66
N LYS A 195 -0.01 -8.27 5.99
CA LYS A 195 0.60 -8.97 4.86
C LYS A 195 1.81 -9.84 5.24
N ALA A 196 2.36 -9.65 6.43
CA ALA A 196 3.44 -10.47 6.97
C ALA A 196 3.14 -10.78 8.43
N LEU A 197 3.14 -12.07 8.78
CA LEU A 197 2.98 -12.56 10.13
C LEU A 197 4.32 -13.11 10.63
N ILE A 198 4.96 -12.35 11.51
CA ILE A 198 6.23 -12.73 12.11
C ILE A 198 5.92 -13.54 13.36
N VAL A 199 6.43 -14.79 13.42
CA VAL A 199 6.18 -15.70 14.51
C VAL A 199 7.50 -16.18 15.12
N PRO A 200 7.82 -15.77 16.36
CA PRO A 200 8.99 -16.29 17.06
C PRO A 200 8.90 -17.81 17.25
N ALA A 201 10.05 -18.49 17.21
CA ALA A 201 10.12 -19.92 17.44
C ALA A 201 9.43 -20.30 18.76
N GLN A 202 8.70 -21.42 18.77
CA GLN A 202 7.96 -21.94 19.92
C GLN A 202 6.81 -21.05 20.43
N GLN A 203 6.43 -20.03 19.67
CA GLN A 203 5.26 -19.21 19.95
C GLN A 203 4.16 -19.45 18.91
N SER A 204 2.94 -19.06 19.27
CA SER A 204 1.81 -19.02 18.36
C SER A 204 1.36 -17.57 18.20
N LYS A 205 1.09 -17.14 16.98
CA LYS A 205 0.54 -15.82 16.70
C LYS A 205 -0.77 -15.95 15.92
N THR A 206 -1.65 -14.99 16.16
CA THR A 206 -2.96 -14.95 15.51
C THR A 206 -2.97 -13.98 14.36
N LEU A 207 -3.74 -14.33 13.33
CA LEU A 207 -4.03 -13.51 12.16
C LEU A 207 -5.54 -13.34 12.07
N ASP A 208 -5.99 -12.10 12.10
CA ASP A 208 -7.38 -11.78 11.85
C ASP A 208 -7.63 -11.66 10.34
N VAL A 209 -8.71 -12.31 9.88
CA VAL A 209 -9.13 -12.30 8.48
C VAL A 209 -10.56 -11.80 8.40
N LYS A 210 -10.77 -10.68 7.72
CA LYS A 210 -12.08 -10.08 7.50
C LYS A 210 -12.66 -10.55 6.18
N VAL A 211 -13.91 -11.02 6.21
CA VAL A 211 -14.68 -11.40 5.02
C VAL A 211 -15.81 -10.40 4.84
N LYS A 212 -15.90 -9.78 3.66
CA LYS A 212 -17.01 -8.89 3.23
C LYS A 212 -17.73 -9.56 2.09
N ALA A 213 -19.02 -9.89 2.29
CA ALA A 213 -19.86 -10.56 1.29
C ALA A 213 -20.59 -9.53 0.40
N TYR A 214 -20.48 -9.69 -0.91
CA TYR A 214 -21.21 -8.88 -1.91
C TYR A 214 -22.43 -9.60 -2.47
N SER A 215 -22.54 -10.90 -2.25
CA SER A 215 -23.73 -11.73 -2.42
C SER A 215 -23.81 -12.73 -1.28
N ASP A 216 -24.91 -13.51 -1.23
CA ASP A 216 -25.09 -14.52 -0.17
C ASP A 216 -24.02 -15.63 -0.27
N LEU A 217 -23.27 -15.81 0.80
CA LEU A 217 -22.37 -16.95 0.98
C LEU A 217 -23.11 -18.03 1.77
N GLU A 218 -23.17 -19.25 1.25
CA GLU A 218 -23.80 -20.39 1.90
C GLU A 218 -22.88 -21.60 1.80
N ASP A 219 -22.61 -22.25 2.94
CA ASP A 219 -21.84 -23.50 3.06
C ASP A 219 -20.38 -23.45 2.55
N PHE A 220 -19.75 -22.28 2.52
CA PHE A 220 -18.34 -22.17 2.20
C PHE A 220 -17.45 -22.73 3.33
N SER A 221 -16.32 -23.30 2.94
CA SER A 221 -15.25 -23.74 3.87
C SER A 221 -14.01 -22.92 3.66
N TRP A 222 -13.21 -22.76 4.71
CA TRP A 222 -11.88 -22.18 4.57
C TRP A 222 -11.00 -23.05 3.68
N GLU A 223 -10.22 -22.40 2.84
CA GLU A 223 -9.15 -22.98 2.05
C GLU A 223 -7.86 -22.23 2.33
N LEU A 224 -6.80 -22.97 2.55
CA LEU A 224 -5.47 -22.42 2.77
C LEU A 224 -4.50 -23.12 1.82
N SER A 225 -3.58 -22.36 1.21
CA SER A 225 -2.51 -22.97 0.45
C SER A 225 -1.59 -23.81 1.36
N PRO A 226 -0.93 -24.85 0.85
CA PRO A 226 -0.05 -25.69 1.64
C PRO A 226 1.04 -24.89 2.36
N THR A 227 1.29 -25.24 3.61
CA THR A 227 2.35 -24.68 4.46
C THR A 227 3.23 -25.79 4.97
N SER A 228 4.53 -25.76 4.65
CA SER A 228 5.49 -26.71 5.19
C SER A 228 6.10 -26.18 6.48
N GLY A 229 6.14 -27.03 7.50
CA GLY A 229 6.74 -26.67 8.79
C GLY A 229 5.90 -25.75 9.68
N TRP A 230 4.62 -25.49 9.31
CA TRP A 230 3.72 -24.67 10.10
C TRP A 230 2.51 -25.47 10.60
N GLU A 231 2.22 -25.35 11.86
CA GLU A 231 0.94 -25.78 12.42
C GLU A 231 -0.08 -24.64 12.31
N VAL A 232 -1.24 -24.94 11.72
CA VAL A 232 -2.29 -23.95 11.48
C VAL A 232 -3.58 -24.38 12.16
N ASN A 233 -4.10 -23.54 13.03
CA ASN A 233 -5.43 -23.69 13.58
C ASN A 233 -6.40 -22.73 12.89
N MET A 234 -7.29 -23.30 12.06
CA MET A 234 -8.29 -22.55 11.29
C MET A 234 -9.63 -22.47 12.05
N PRO A 235 -10.43 -21.43 11.82
CA PRO A 235 -11.80 -21.36 12.32
C PRO A 235 -12.61 -22.57 11.84
N LYS A 236 -13.37 -23.16 12.76
CA LYS A 236 -14.19 -24.36 12.48
C LYS A 236 -15.58 -23.97 11.96
N GLY A 237 -16.15 -24.85 11.13
CA GLY A 237 -17.52 -24.69 10.63
C GLY A 237 -17.58 -24.11 9.22
N LYS A 238 -18.81 -23.96 8.74
CA LYS A 238 -19.11 -23.37 7.43
C LYS A 238 -19.30 -21.87 7.54
N ILE A 239 -18.92 -21.17 6.50
CA ILE A 239 -19.10 -19.73 6.39
C ILE A 239 -20.44 -19.46 5.69
N ASN A 240 -21.29 -18.74 6.38
CA ASN A 240 -22.61 -18.31 5.93
C ASN A 240 -22.74 -16.81 6.22
N LEU A 241 -22.78 -15.99 5.19
CA LEU A 241 -22.93 -14.54 5.29
C LEU A 241 -23.97 -14.07 4.29
N LYS A 242 -24.81 -13.14 4.68
CA LYS A 242 -25.74 -12.49 3.76
C LYS A 242 -25.06 -11.34 3.01
N LYS A 243 -25.57 -11.00 1.85
CA LYS A 243 -25.12 -9.84 1.05
C LYS A 243 -24.98 -8.60 1.94
N GLY A 244 -23.83 -7.95 1.87
CA GLY A 244 -23.49 -6.76 2.66
C GLY A 244 -23.00 -7.03 4.07
N GLN A 245 -23.00 -8.28 4.55
CA GLN A 245 -22.43 -8.62 5.85
C GLN A 245 -20.92 -8.69 5.83
N GLU A 246 -20.32 -8.30 6.95
CA GLU A 246 -18.91 -8.48 7.24
C GLU A 246 -18.74 -9.32 8.50
N ALA A 247 -17.71 -10.18 8.50
CA ALA A 247 -17.34 -10.97 9.67
C ALA A 247 -15.81 -11.10 9.76
N SER A 248 -15.29 -11.15 11.00
CA SER A 248 -13.87 -11.38 11.26
C SER A 248 -13.65 -12.78 11.82
N PHE A 249 -12.60 -13.43 11.36
CA PHE A 249 -12.22 -14.79 11.73
C PHE A 249 -10.75 -14.82 12.12
N GLN A 250 -10.41 -15.64 13.11
CA GLN A 250 -9.07 -15.70 13.66
C GLN A 250 -8.41 -17.02 13.29
N PHE A 251 -7.25 -16.93 12.68
CA PHE A 251 -6.33 -18.05 12.43
C PHE A 251 -5.19 -18.00 13.43
N SER A 252 -4.61 -19.15 13.73
CA SER A 252 -3.43 -19.24 14.59
C SER A 252 -2.34 -20.04 13.90
N PHE A 253 -1.12 -19.53 13.93
CA PHE A 253 0.05 -20.11 13.27
C PHE A 253 1.17 -20.33 14.27
N SER A 254 1.76 -21.52 14.23
CA SER A 254 2.92 -21.90 15.06
C SER A 254 4.00 -22.53 14.17
N PRO A 255 5.24 -22.00 14.18
CA PRO A 255 6.32 -22.61 13.41
C PRO A 255 6.87 -23.84 14.12
N SER A 256 7.17 -24.91 13.38
CA SER A 256 8.04 -25.99 13.85
C SER A 256 9.52 -25.58 13.71
N ASP A 257 10.43 -26.42 14.22
CA ASP A 257 11.88 -26.20 14.08
C ASP A 257 12.36 -26.20 12.61
N GLN A 258 11.52 -26.69 11.68
CA GLN A 258 11.81 -26.76 10.24
C GLN A 258 10.98 -25.75 9.45
N ALA A 259 10.31 -24.81 10.11
CA ALA A 259 9.54 -23.81 9.43
C ALA A 259 10.47 -22.85 8.67
N GLU A 260 10.16 -22.65 7.41
CA GLU A 260 10.78 -21.65 6.56
C GLU A 260 9.78 -20.54 6.22
N ARG A 261 10.29 -19.41 5.74
CA ARG A 261 9.43 -18.36 5.19
C ARG A 261 8.54 -18.95 4.11
N SER A 262 7.24 -18.73 4.21
CA SER A 262 6.24 -19.27 3.30
C SER A 262 5.17 -18.23 3.02
N THR A 263 4.80 -18.06 1.76
CA THR A 263 3.67 -17.21 1.38
C THR A 263 2.42 -18.07 1.31
N ILE A 264 1.39 -17.71 2.05
CA ILE A 264 0.10 -18.40 2.05
C ILE A 264 -0.98 -17.54 1.38
N ASN A 265 -1.95 -18.23 0.77
CA ASN A 265 -3.19 -17.64 0.31
C ASN A 265 -4.34 -18.19 1.15
N ILE A 266 -5.21 -17.30 1.62
CA ILE A 266 -6.39 -17.64 2.41
C ILE A 266 -7.62 -17.45 1.56
N GLY A 267 -8.47 -18.45 1.45
CA GLY A 267 -9.65 -18.43 0.61
C GLY A 267 -10.84 -19.12 1.23
N LEU A 268 -11.96 -19.02 0.52
CA LEU A 268 -13.17 -19.77 0.76
C LEU A 268 -13.48 -20.66 -0.45
N ARG A 269 -13.89 -21.89 -0.21
CA ARG A 269 -14.24 -22.87 -1.24
C ARG A 269 -15.63 -23.46 -1.04
N LYS A 270 -16.38 -23.57 -2.15
CA LYS A 270 -17.60 -24.37 -2.21
C LYS A 270 -17.63 -25.09 -3.57
N GLY A 271 -17.37 -26.40 -3.58
CA GLY A 271 -17.20 -27.16 -4.84
C GLY A 271 -16.05 -26.59 -5.66
N ASP A 272 -16.34 -26.19 -6.90
CA ASP A 272 -15.36 -25.62 -7.83
C ASP A 272 -15.17 -24.10 -7.64
N ILE A 273 -16.01 -23.44 -6.85
CA ILE A 273 -15.93 -22.01 -6.57
C ILE A 273 -14.84 -21.77 -5.53
N VAL A 274 -13.88 -20.92 -5.89
CA VAL A 274 -12.79 -20.47 -5.00
C VAL A 274 -12.82 -18.95 -4.93
N LEU A 275 -12.95 -18.43 -3.72
CA LEU A 275 -12.88 -17.00 -3.43
C LEU A 275 -11.58 -16.74 -2.66
N ASN A 276 -10.65 -16.02 -3.25
CA ASN A 276 -9.34 -15.74 -2.65
C ASN A 276 -8.85 -14.30 -2.92
N LYS A 277 -9.75 -13.43 -3.36
CA LYS A 277 -9.40 -12.03 -3.61
C LYS A 277 -9.55 -11.22 -2.33
N GLY A 278 -8.54 -10.42 -2.04
CA GLY A 278 -8.63 -9.32 -1.09
C GLY A 278 -8.84 -8.00 -1.81
N ALA A 279 -9.09 -6.94 -1.05
CA ALA A 279 -9.25 -5.61 -1.59
C ALA A 279 -8.53 -4.55 -0.75
N VAL A 280 -7.91 -3.59 -1.43
CA VAL A 280 -7.42 -2.35 -0.84
C VAL A 280 -8.17 -1.20 -1.50
N GLU A 281 -8.90 -0.43 -0.71
CA GLU A 281 -9.63 0.75 -1.18
C GLU A 281 -8.71 1.98 -1.13
N ILE A 282 -8.69 2.75 -2.22
CA ILE A 282 -7.98 4.03 -2.33
C ILE A 282 -9.03 5.13 -2.36
N ILE A 283 -9.16 5.84 -1.24
CA ILE A 283 -10.19 6.85 -1.03
C ILE A 283 -9.52 8.17 -0.67
N TYR A 284 -9.57 9.14 -1.59
CA TYR A 284 -9.07 10.49 -1.39
C TYR A 284 -10.05 11.50 -2.01
N ASP A 285 -10.25 12.64 -1.38
CA ASP A 285 -11.20 13.66 -1.82
C ASP A 285 -10.93 14.24 -3.22
N HIS A 286 -9.69 14.17 -3.69
CA HIS A 286 -9.26 14.80 -4.95
C HIS A 286 -9.20 13.85 -6.15
N ILE A 287 -9.49 12.56 -5.96
CA ILE A 287 -9.53 11.54 -7.03
C ILE A 287 -10.76 10.65 -6.89
N PRO A 288 -11.25 10.05 -7.98
CA PRO A 288 -12.26 9.01 -7.90
C PRO A 288 -11.78 7.84 -7.04
N ASN A 289 -12.69 7.25 -6.25
CA ASN A 289 -12.38 6.06 -5.47
C ASN A 289 -11.94 4.93 -6.39
N GLN A 290 -10.87 4.25 -6.00
CA GLN A 290 -10.34 3.10 -6.70
C GLN A 290 -10.22 1.92 -5.75
N ILE A 291 -10.21 0.72 -6.29
CA ILE A 291 -10.06 -0.52 -5.55
C ILE A 291 -8.97 -1.37 -6.21
N ILE A 292 -8.06 -1.88 -5.42
CA ILE A 292 -7.08 -2.87 -5.87
C ILE A 292 -7.55 -4.24 -5.40
N GLN A 293 -7.87 -5.12 -6.33
CA GLN A 293 -8.36 -6.46 -6.05
C GLN A 293 -7.35 -7.49 -6.53
N SER A 294 -6.63 -8.09 -5.62
CA SER A 294 -5.61 -9.09 -5.92
C SER A 294 -5.84 -10.37 -5.12
N ILE A 295 -5.16 -11.45 -5.50
CA ILE A 295 -5.08 -12.63 -4.63
C ILE A 295 -4.50 -12.16 -3.31
N ASN A 296 -5.20 -12.46 -2.20
CA ASN A 296 -4.65 -12.16 -0.90
C ASN A 296 -3.45 -13.08 -0.63
N SER A 297 -2.43 -12.51 -0.03
CA SER A 297 -1.26 -13.27 0.39
C SER A 297 -0.77 -12.77 1.74
N VAL A 298 -0.28 -13.70 2.54
CA VAL A 298 0.36 -13.41 3.82
C VAL A 298 1.67 -14.16 3.87
N ASP A 299 2.75 -13.47 4.16
CA ASP A 299 4.04 -14.09 4.43
C ASP A 299 4.09 -14.56 5.87
N LEU A 300 4.28 -15.84 6.08
CA LEU A 300 4.59 -16.44 7.38
C LEU A 300 6.10 -16.45 7.54
N ILE A 301 6.60 -15.78 8.58
CA ILE A 301 8.03 -15.56 8.78
C ILE A 301 8.43 -16.08 10.16
N PRO A 302 9.16 -17.21 10.22
CA PRO A 302 9.63 -17.73 11.49
C PRO A 302 10.87 -16.94 11.93
N ILE A 303 10.90 -16.47 13.17
CA ILE A 303 12.09 -15.85 13.76
C ILE A 303 12.75 -16.83 14.72
N THR A 304 13.92 -17.31 14.31
CA THR A 304 14.78 -18.13 15.14
C THR A 304 15.82 -17.21 15.78
N SER A 305 15.49 -16.62 16.92
CA SER A 305 16.42 -15.84 17.76
C SER A 305 16.59 -16.51 19.11
N ALA A 306 17.69 -16.21 19.79
CA ALA A 306 17.81 -16.55 21.20
C ALA A 306 16.62 -15.97 21.97
N ALA A 307 16.16 -16.71 22.99
CA ALA A 307 15.10 -16.22 23.86
C ALA A 307 15.54 -14.93 24.55
N VAL A 308 14.69 -13.93 24.47
CA VAL A 308 14.95 -12.62 25.05
C VAL A 308 13.93 -12.28 26.13
N SER A 309 14.34 -11.45 27.08
CA SER A 309 13.47 -10.95 28.14
C SER A 309 14.07 -9.68 28.75
N GLY A 310 13.25 -8.97 29.46
CA GLY A 310 13.67 -7.75 30.18
C GLY A 310 13.03 -6.50 29.61
N LYS A 311 13.30 -5.38 30.27
CA LYS A 311 12.73 -4.09 29.92
C LYS A 311 13.69 -3.30 29.07
N LEU A 312 13.18 -2.68 28.03
CA LEU A 312 13.87 -1.72 27.18
C LEU A 312 13.22 -0.34 27.32
N LEU A 313 14.03 0.69 27.34
CA LEU A 313 13.53 2.05 27.18
C LEU A 313 13.64 2.44 25.71
N TYR A 314 12.51 2.80 25.11
CA TYR A 314 12.48 3.31 23.74
C TYR A 314 12.21 4.81 23.73
N ILE A 315 13.08 5.57 23.09
CA ILE A 315 12.97 7.02 22.98
C ILE A 315 12.51 7.36 21.58
N ASP A 316 11.27 7.83 21.44
CA ASP A 316 10.67 8.15 20.15
C ASP A 316 11.48 9.18 19.34
N GLY A 317 11.51 8.97 18.04
CA GLY A 317 12.09 9.88 17.06
C GLY A 317 11.06 10.37 16.04
N SER A 318 11.25 10.01 14.77
CA SER A 318 10.31 10.37 13.68
C SER A 318 9.12 9.42 13.51
N GLY A 319 8.99 8.41 14.35
CA GLY A 319 8.05 7.31 14.23
C GLY A 319 8.64 6.16 13.39
N ASP A 320 8.69 4.99 13.98
CA ASP A 320 9.06 3.72 13.37
C ASP A 320 8.37 2.59 14.18
N GLU A 321 8.48 1.36 13.72
CA GLU A 321 7.87 0.17 14.33
C GLU A 321 8.92 -0.75 14.99
N VAL A 322 10.07 -0.20 15.37
CA VAL A 322 11.16 -0.98 15.98
C VAL A 322 10.80 -1.44 17.39
N ASP A 323 10.11 -0.62 18.14
CA ASP A 323 9.57 -0.93 19.46
C ASP A 323 8.55 -2.08 19.40
N ASP A 324 7.58 -2.03 18.48
CA ASP A 324 6.61 -3.10 18.26
C ASP A 324 7.31 -4.42 17.88
N ALA A 325 8.33 -4.34 17.03
CA ALA A 325 9.11 -5.49 16.62
C ALA A 325 9.90 -6.13 17.80
N LEU A 326 10.39 -5.32 18.72
CA LEU A 326 11.07 -5.79 19.93
C LEU A 326 10.09 -6.44 20.93
N GLU A 327 8.89 -5.87 21.08
CA GLU A 327 7.82 -6.49 21.87
C GLU A 327 7.38 -7.84 21.27
N LEU A 328 7.28 -7.90 19.94
CA LEU A 328 6.91 -9.10 19.22
C LEU A 328 7.80 -10.30 19.60
N ILE A 329 9.12 -10.07 19.74
CA ILE A 329 10.07 -11.15 20.05
C ILE A 329 10.24 -11.41 21.55
N GLY A 330 9.63 -10.61 22.44
CA GLY A 330 9.54 -10.92 23.86
C GLY A 330 10.15 -9.92 24.85
N TYR A 331 10.63 -8.77 24.41
CA TYR A 331 10.99 -7.69 25.33
C TYR A 331 9.74 -6.97 25.84
N THR A 332 9.86 -6.30 26.97
CA THR A 332 8.90 -5.30 27.43
C THR A 332 9.46 -3.93 27.07
N VAL A 333 8.81 -3.21 26.17
CA VAL A 333 9.27 -1.89 25.73
C VAL A 333 8.47 -0.80 26.44
N GLU A 334 9.18 0.12 27.10
CA GLU A 334 8.57 1.26 27.77
C GLU A 334 8.97 2.55 27.07
N LYS A 335 7.99 3.43 26.81
CA LYS A 335 8.17 4.79 26.30
C LYS A 335 7.86 5.75 27.43
N VAL A 336 8.88 6.31 28.04
CA VAL A 336 8.75 7.23 29.18
C VAL A 336 9.44 8.54 28.83
N PRO A 337 8.82 9.71 29.09
CA PRO A 337 9.49 10.99 28.93
C PRO A 337 10.81 11.02 29.69
N LEU A 338 11.88 11.50 29.06
CA LEU A 338 13.21 11.56 29.69
C LEU A 338 13.22 12.45 30.92
N SER A 339 12.33 13.43 31.02
CA SER A 339 12.12 14.28 32.19
C SER A 339 11.68 13.53 33.46
N GLU A 340 11.11 12.32 33.28
CA GLU A 340 10.67 11.47 34.41
C GLU A 340 11.73 10.44 34.84
N LEU A 341 12.87 10.42 34.17
CA LEU A 341 13.94 9.46 34.37
C LEU A 341 15.07 10.04 35.22
N ASN A 342 15.78 9.14 35.86
CA ASN A 342 17.07 9.38 36.52
C ASN A 342 17.90 8.09 36.43
N LEU A 343 19.17 8.15 36.79
CA LEU A 343 20.10 7.02 36.68
C LEU A 343 19.59 5.75 37.39
N GLU A 344 18.96 5.88 38.56
CA GLU A 344 18.47 4.73 39.34
C GLU A 344 17.30 4.02 38.59
N LYS A 345 16.38 4.78 38.01
CA LYS A 345 15.31 4.21 37.20
C LYS A 345 15.87 3.56 35.92
N MET A 346 16.87 4.22 35.31
CA MET A 346 17.47 3.73 34.07
C MET A 346 18.23 2.41 34.24
N LYS A 347 18.79 2.13 35.42
CA LYS A 347 19.40 0.81 35.73
C LYS A 347 18.43 -0.38 35.61
N GLY A 348 17.13 -0.11 35.65
CA GLY A 348 16.10 -1.14 35.45
C GLY A 348 15.90 -1.59 34.00
N TYR A 349 16.47 -0.85 33.05
CA TYR A 349 16.40 -1.20 31.63
C TYR A 349 17.67 -1.95 31.18
N LYS A 350 17.48 -2.97 30.38
CA LYS A 350 18.56 -3.76 29.78
C LYS A 350 19.35 -2.95 28.77
N ALA A 351 18.62 -2.17 27.96
CA ALA A 351 19.18 -1.21 27.01
C ALA A 351 18.23 -0.03 26.83
N VAL A 352 18.80 1.08 26.38
CA VAL A 352 18.08 2.25 25.88
C VAL A 352 18.26 2.32 24.37
N ILE A 353 17.17 2.50 23.62
CA ILE A 353 17.19 2.56 22.17
C ILE A 353 16.53 3.86 21.75
N THR A 354 17.16 4.63 20.87
CA THR A 354 16.51 5.78 20.25
C THR A 354 15.88 5.37 18.92
N GLY A 355 14.64 5.81 18.68
CA GLY A 355 14.00 5.70 17.37
C GLY A 355 14.76 6.51 16.31
N ILE A 356 14.44 6.25 15.04
CA ILE A 356 15.08 6.93 13.92
C ILE A 356 14.93 8.45 14.06
N ARG A 357 16.02 9.18 13.77
CA ARG A 357 16.05 10.66 13.78
C ARG A 357 15.65 11.28 15.13
N ALA A 358 15.87 10.58 16.25
CA ALA A 358 15.53 11.09 17.57
C ALA A 358 16.24 12.42 17.87
N PHE A 359 17.52 12.57 17.53
CA PHE A 359 18.26 13.82 17.69
C PHE A 359 17.90 14.93 16.70
N ASN A 360 17.07 14.63 15.70
CA ASN A 360 16.52 15.64 14.77
C ASN A 360 15.11 16.10 15.18
N ARG A 361 14.36 15.27 15.89
CA ARG A 361 12.92 15.49 16.07
C ARG A 361 12.44 15.52 17.51
N ASN A 362 13.18 14.88 18.42
CA ASN A 362 12.82 14.85 19.84
C ASN A 362 13.76 15.76 20.65
N PRO A 363 13.31 16.94 21.12
CA PRO A 363 14.14 17.87 21.85
C PRO A 363 14.57 17.35 23.24
N GLU A 364 13.86 16.38 23.82
CA GLU A 364 14.25 15.79 25.10
C GLU A 364 15.58 15.07 24.99
N VAL A 365 15.86 14.41 23.86
CA VAL A 365 17.13 13.67 23.68
C VAL A 365 18.34 14.57 23.85
N SER A 366 18.28 15.81 23.33
CA SER A 366 19.34 16.80 23.49
C SER A 366 19.39 17.39 24.90
N THR A 367 18.21 17.65 25.46
CA THR A 367 18.09 18.21 26.83
C THR A 367 18.66 17.25 27.89
N TYR A 368 18.37 15.95 27.71
CA TYR A 368 18.79 14.90 28.66
C TYR A 368 19.99 14.08 28.16
N HIS A 369 20.73 14.59 27.16
CA HIS A 369 21.88 13.88 26.59
C HIS A 369 22.92 13.48 27.67
N GLN A 370 23.22 14.36 28.61
CA GLN A 370 24.16 14.05 29.70
C GLN A 370 23.66 12.86 30.54
N LEU A 371 22.36 12.78 30.83
CA LEU A 371 21.76 11.64 31.53
C LEU A 371 21.97 10.32 30.76
N LEU A 372 21.82 10.35 29.43
CA LEU A 372 22.08 9.18 28.59
C LEU A 372 23.57 8.79 28.62
N MET A 373 24.47 9.74 28.57
CA MET A 373 25.92 9.47 28.67
C MET A 373 26.32 8.96 30.06
N ASP A 374 25.73 9.51 31.13
CA ASP A 374 25.96 9.01 32.49
C ASP A 374 25.42 7.60 32.69
N TYR A 375 24.27 7.27 32.06
CA TYR A 375 23.73 5.91 32.02
C TYR A 375 24.72 4.91 31.38
N VAL A 376 25.28 5.26 30.22
CA VAL A 376 26.31 4.43 29.57
C VAL A 376 27.53 4.28 30.47
N LYS A 377 28.02 5.39 31.03
CA LYS A 377 29.20 5.39 31.90
C LYS A 377 29.06 4.47 33.11
N GLU A 378 27.86 4.35 33.66
CA GLU A 378 27.55 3.51 34.83
C GLU A 378 27.27 2.03 34.44
N GLY A 379 27.36 1.66 33.18
CA GLY A 379 27.22 0.29 32.72
C GLY A 379 25.99 0.03 31.85
N GLY A 380 25.28 1.05 31.42
CA GLY A 380 24.15 0.95 30.51
C GLY A 380 24.57 0.70 29.07
N ASN A 381 23.65 0.17 28.28
CA ASN A 381 23.81 -0.04 26.84
C ASN A 381 22.87 0.91 26.07
N LEU A 382 23.42 1.79 25.26
CA LEU A 382 22.68 2.77 24.47
C LEU A 382 22.85 2.47 22.98
N VAL A 383 21.75 2.21 22.29
CA VAL A 383 21.70 2.00 20.84
C VAL A 383 21.04 3.20 20.17
N VAL A 384 21.79 3.96 19.42
CA VAL A 384 21.32 5.12 18.67
C VAL A 384 21.12 4.72 17.21
N GLN A 385 19.87 4.76 16.74
CA GLN A 385 19.56 4.57 15.33
C GLN A 385 19.91 5.83 14.52
N TYR A 386 19.87 5.73 13.18
CA TYR A 386 20.31 6.80 12.30
C TYR A 386 19.64 8.14 12.56
N ASN A 387 20.42 9.20 12.37
CA ASN A 387 19.97 10.58 12.37
C ASN A 387 20.46 11.26 11.09
N THR A 388 19.76 12.28 10.62
CA THR A 388 20.17 13.02 9.42
C THR A 388 21.24 14.05 9.77
N THR A 389 22.04 14.45 8.79
CA THR A 389 23.12 15.44 8.95
C THR A 389 22.62 16.89 9.10
N TYR A 390 21.33 17.13 8.87
CA TYR A 390 20.70 18.45 9.00
C TYR A 390 19.72 18.45 10.17
N ASP A 391 19.52 19.63 10.77
CA ASP A 391 18.61 19.84 11.90
C ASP A 391 18.92 18.93 13.12
N LEU A 392 20.19 18.60 13.33
CA LEU A 392 20.61 17.97 14.58
C LEU A 392 20.46 18.96 15.72
N SER A 393 19.83 18.53 16.80
CA SER A 393 19.59 19.33 17.99
C SER A 393 20.80 19.39 18.93
N ILE A 394 21.88 18.67 18.64
CA ILE A 394 23.13 18.61 19.40
C ILE A 394 24.31 18.34 18.45
N ASP A 395 25.47 18.91 18.77
CA ASP A 395 26.69 18.77 17.96
C ASP A 395 27.35 17.39 18.11
N GLN A 396 27.21 16.74 19.26
CA GLN A 396 27.83 15.46 19.58
C GLN A 396 26.80 14.48 20.11
N ILE A 397 26.52 13.43 19.31
CA ILE A 397 25.50 12.43 19.62
C ILE A 397 26.01 11.39 20.65
N GLY A 398 27.26 10.99 20.53
CA GLY A 398 27.88 9.94 21.33
C GLY A 398 28.82 10.45 22.41
N PRO A 399 29.42 9.54 23.21
CA PRO A 399 30.34 9.91 24.28
C PRO A 399 31.68 10.46 23.79
N TYR A 400 32.11 10.11 22.60
CA TYR A 400 33.29 10.61 21.90
C TYR A 400 32.92 11.32 20.61
N PRO A 401 33.80 12.12 19.97
CA PRO A 401 33.51 12.80 18.74
C PRO A 401 33.03 11.83 17.62
N ILE A 402 31.89 12.17 17.06
CA ILE A 402 31.27 11.46 15.92
C ILE A 402 30.59 12.48 15.03
N LYS A 403 30.84 12.40 13.72
CA LYS A 403 30.21 13.26 12.72
C LYS A 403 29.48 12.40 11.68
N LEU A 404 28.22 12.68 11.49
CA LEU A 404 27.42 11.96 10.52
C LEU A 404 27.70 12.40 9.08
N SER A 405 27.54 11.50 8.15
CA SER A 405 27.66 11.73 6.73
C SER A 405 26.32 11.45 6.00
N ARG A 406 26.30 11.59 4.67
CA ARG A 406 25.21 11.14 3.81
C ARG A 406 25.51 9.80 3.16
N GLU A 407 26.59 9.14 3.57
CA GLU A 407 26.93 7.82 3.12
C GLU A 407 25.78 6.86 3.41
N ARG A 408 25.57 5.94 2.48
CA ARG A 408 24.52 4.93 2.50
C ARG A 408 24.93 3.72 1.68
N VAL A 409 24.19 2.65 1.82
CA VAL A 409 24.22 1.50 0.92
C VAL A 409 22.78 1.22 0.51
N THR A 410 22.48 1.49 -0.77
CA THR A 410 21.11 1.44 -1.30
C THR A 410 20.77 0.08 -1.88
N GLU A 411 21.77 -0.68 -2.34
CA GLU A 411 21.58 -2.03 -2.86
C GLU A 411 21.32 -3.01 -1.72
N GLU A 412 20.14 -3.55 -1.66
CA GLU A 412 19.69 -4.50 -0.63
C GLU A 412 20.45 -5.82 -0.66
N ASN A 413 21.08 -6.15 -1.80
CA ASN A 413 21.91 -7.34 -2.00
C ASN A 413 23.42 -7.05 -1.86
N SER A 414 23.81 -5.83 -1.49
CA SER A 414 25.20 -5.46 -1.31
C SER A 414 25.93 -6.46 -0.39
N GLU A 415 27.17 -6.81 -0.76
CA GLU A 415 28.02 -7.68 0.05
C GLU A 415 28.33 -7.03 1.41
N VAL A 416 28.30 -7.84 2.45
CA VAL A 416 28.56 -7.40 3.83
C VAL A 416 29.84 -8.01 4.34
N ASN A 417 30.83 -7.17 4.59
CA ASN A 417 32.11 -7.57 5.13
C ASN A 417 32.20 -7.26 6.63
N LEU A 418 32.20 -8.27 7.48
CA LEU A 418 32.41 -8.11 8.92
C LEU A 418 33.89 -7.79 9.19
N ILE A 419 34.19 -6.57 9.70
CA ILE A 419 35.55 -6.07 9.94
C ILE A 419 36.22 -6.91 11.04
N ASP A 420 35.50 -7.14 12.13
CA ASP A 420 35.94 -8.06 13.17
C ASP A 420 34.92 -9.21 13.36
N LYS A 421 35.12 -10.29 12.61
CA LYS A 421 34.27 -11.49 12.70
C LYS A 421 34.22 -12.14 14.08
N LYS A 422 35.12 -11.77 15.01
CA LYS A 422 35.16 -12.31 16.37
C LYS A 422 34.45 -11.42 17.37
N HIS A 423 34.06 -10.20 16.98
CA HIS A 423 33.35 -9.30 17.87
C HIS A 423 32.11 -9.95 18.48
N PRO A 424 31.87 -9.81 19.79
CA PRO A 424 30.75 -10.47 20.48
C PRO A 424 29.38 -10.20 19.84
N VAL A 425 29.17 -9.00 19.29
CA VAL A 425 27.92 -8.62 18.61
C VAL A 425 27.55 -9.53 17.41
N PHE A 426 28.54 -10.24 16.83
CA PHE A 426 28.30 -11.21 15.76
C PHE A 426 28.26 -12.66 16.26
N LYS A 427 28.34 -12.88 17.58
CA LYS A 427 28.46 -14.22 18.16
C LYS A 427 27.40 -14.52 19.20
N THR A 428 26.98 -13.53 20.00
CA THR A 428 26.20 -13.74 21.21
C THR A 428 25.10 -12.70 21.34
N PRO A 429 23.88 -13.10 21.68
CA PRO A 429 23.40 -14.47 21.87
C PRO A 429 23.16 -15.24 20.56
N ASN A 430 23.09 -14.54 19.43
CA ASN A 430 22.91 -15.15 18.10
C ASN A 430 24.23 -15.15 17.34
N LYS A 431 24.55 -16.25 16.66
CA LYS A 431 25.64 -16.26 15.69
C LYS A 431 25.14 -15.63 14.39
N ILE A 432 25.72 -14.54 14.00
CA ILE A 432 25.45 -13.88 12.70
C ILE A 432 26.33 -14.52 11.63
N ASP A 433 25.73 -14.91 10.50
CA ASP A 433 26.41 -15.46 9.34
C ASP A 433 25.86 -14.87 8.03
N ASP A 434 26.34 -15.37 6.89
CA ASP A 434 26.01 -14.80 5.58
C ASP A 434 24.50 -14.89 5.26
N ALA A 435 23.78 -15.87 5.81
CA ALA A 435 22.35 -16.02 5.61
C ALA A 435 21.52 -14.91 6.28
N ASP A 436 22.06 -14.29 7.33
CA ASP A 436 21.38 -13.19 8.03
C ASP A 436 21.28 -11.89 7.18
N TRP A 437 22.04 -11.82 6.11
CA TRP A 437 22.01 -10.69 5.19
C TRP A 437 21.11 -10.90 3.98
N ASN A 438 20.44 -12.03 3.88
CA ASN A 438 19.49 -12.33 2.81
C ASN A 438 18.12 -11.70 3.07
N ASN A 439 17.38 -11.45 1.98
CA ASN A 439 16.01 -10.92 2.00
C ASN A 439 15.86 -9.54 2.67
N TRP A 440 16.92 -8.78 2.72
CA TRP A 440 16.83 -7.37 3.12
C TRP A 440 16.03 -6.60 2.08
N VAL A 441 15.37 -5.52 2.48
CA VAL A 441 14.48 -4.73 1.62
C VAL A 441 14.94 -3.29 1.51
N GLN A 442 14.79 -2.70 0.35
CA GLN A 442 15.06 -1.31 -0.02
C GLN A 442 16.53 -0.90 0.07
N GLU A 443 17.11 -0.88 1.28
CA GLU A 443 18.48 -0.41 1.50
C GLU A 443 19.09 -1.10 2.73
N ARG A 444 20.41 -1.25 2.74
CA ARG A 444 21.16 -1.73 3.91
C ARG A 444 21.18 -0.70 5.03
N GLY A 445 21.37 0.55 4.69
CA GLY A 445 21.46 1.62 5.66
C GLY A 445 21.76 2.99 5.07
N LEU A 446 21.69 4.02 5.92
CA LEU A 446 21.77 5.42 5.52
C LEU A 446 22.30 6.30 6.66
N TYR A 447 22.83 7.47 6.29
CA TYR A 447 23.41 8.47 7.21
C TYR A 447 24.44 7.86 8.16
N PHE A 448 25.43 7.23 7.60
CA PHE A 448 26.51 6.59 8.34
C PHE A 448 27.38 7.60 9.08
N ALA A 449 28.09 7.14 10.09
CA ALA A 449 29.21 7.91 10.63
C ALA A 449 30.27 8.10 9.56
N GLY A 450 30.63 9.33 9.22
CA GLY A 450 31.67 9.64 8.23
C GLY A 450 33.03 9.88 8.89
N GLU A 451 33.02 10.46 10.08
CA GLU A 451 34.23 10.70 10.89
C GLU A 451 33.91 10.30 12.34
N TRP A 452 34.84 9.63 13.01
CA TRP A 452 34.70 9.23 14.40
C TRP A 452 36.02 9.14 15.14
N ASP A 453 35.99 9.25 16.47
CA ASP A 453 37.15 9.08 17.32
C ASP A 453 37.65 7.63 17.32
N ASN A 454 38.95 7.43 17.60
CA ASN A 454 39.59 6.12 17.64
C ASN A 454 39.01 5.15 18.67
N GLU A 455 38.28 5.65 19.65
CA GLU A 455 37.57 4.83 20.64
C GLU A 455 36.40 4.05 20.01
N TYR A 456 35.87 4.51 18.87
CA TYR A 456 34.87 3.75 18.12
C TYR A 456 35.48 2.66 17.25
N LYS A 457 34.87 1.49 17.29
CA LYS A 457 35.22 0.33 16.46
C LYS A 457 34.15 0.20 15.36
N PRO A 458 34.47 0.37 14.08
CA PRO A 458 33.57 0.03 12.99
C PRO A 458 33.45 -1.50 12.88
N LEU A 459 32.24 -1.99 12.69
CA LEU A 459 31.95 -3.43 12.72
C LEU A 459 31.69 -4.02 11.33
N ILE A 460 31.16 -3.22 10.41
CA ILE A 460 30.73 -3.64 9.06
C ILE A 460 31.35 -2.74 8.02
N ALA A 461 31.82 -3.33 6.91
CA ALA A 461 32.18 -2.65 5.69
C ALA A 461 31.30 -3.16 4.55
N TRP A 462 30.72 -2.26 3.79
CA TRP A 462 29.85 -2.55 2.65
C TRP A 462 29.82 -1.39 1.66
N HIS A 463 29.34 -1.64 0.43
CA HIS A 463 29.28 -0.63 -0.63
C HIS A 463 28.21 -0.98 -1.66
N ASP A 464 27.71 0.01 -2.37
CA ASP A 464 26.93 -0.21 -3.59
C ASP A 464 27.88 -0.58 -4.75
N LYS A 465 27.38 -1.25 -5.76
CA LYS A 465 28.19 -1.75 -6.87
C LYS A 465 29.00 -0.65 -7.55
N GLY A 466 30.30 -0.79 -7.52
CA GLY A 466 31.24 0.15 -8.14
C GLY A 466 31.65 1.32 -7.24
N GLU A 467 31.26 1.31 -5.98
CA GLU A 467 31.66 2.28 -4.96
C GLU A 467 32.72 1.70 -4.00
N ASP A 468 33.36 2.56 -3.23
CA ASP A 468 34.31 2.17 -2.21
C ASP A 468 33.60 1.73 -0.92
N ASP A 469 34.26 0.89 -0.12
CA ASP A 469 33.75 0.44 1.17
C ASP A 469 33.48 1.58 2.14
N VAL A 470 32.26 1.67 2.66
CA VAL A 470 31.89 2.53 3.77
C VAL A 470 31.79 1.70 5.06
N LYS A 471 32.29 2.25 6.18
CA LYS A 471 32.49 1.50 7.42
C LYS A 471 31.71 2.05 8.60
N GLY A 472 31.11 3.22 8.47
CA GLY A 472 30.40 3.92 9.54
C GLY A 472 28.96 3.48 9.75
N GLY A 473 28.49 2.42 9.04
CA GLY A 473 27.10 1.94 9.12
C GLY A 473 26.74 1.31 10.46
N LEU A 474 27.70 0.70 11.14
CA LEU A 474 27.58 0.18 12.50
C LEU A 474 28.89 0.38 13.24
N ILE A 475 28.90 1.24 14.24
CA ILE A 475 30.07 1.47 15.10
C ILE A 475 29.69 1.34 16.58
N VAL A 476 30.63 0.92 17.38
CA VAL A 476 30.48 0.74 18.82
C VAL A 476 31.69 1.31 19.59
N CYS A 477 31.46 1.85 20.77
CA CYS A 477 32.51 2.14 21.72
C CYS A 477 32.12 1.75 23.13
N GLU A 478 33.14 1.49 23.96
CA GLU A 478 33.00 1.40 25.41
C GLU A 478 33.09 2.79 26.03
N TYR A 479 32.26 3.09 27.01
CA TYR A 479 32.32 4.32 27.75
C TYR A 479 32.06 4.07 29.25
N GLY A 480 33.08 4.21 30.05
CA GLY A 480 33.01 3.80 31.46
C GLY A 480 32.86 2.29 31.58
N LYS A 481 31.68 1.82 32.03
CA LYS A 481 31.35 0.41 32.19
C LYS A 481 30.33 -0.10 31.17
N GLY A 482 29.83 0.77 30.33
CA GLY A 482 28.78 0.46 29.38
C GLY A 482 29.22 0.62 27.93
N SER A 483 28.26 0.50 27.02
CA SER A 483 28.46 0.54 25.59
C SER A 483 27.54 1.54 24.89
N PHE A 484 28.04 2.13 23.83
CA PHE A 484 27.32 3.01 22.94
C PHE A 484 27.43 2.50 21.50
N PHE A 485 26.29 2.30 20.85
CA PHE A 485 26.21 1.98 19.43
C PHE A 485 25.63 3.15 18.65
N TYR A 486 26.23 3.46 17.51
CA TYR A 486 25.56 4.20 16.45
C TYR A 486 25.32 3.26 15.27
N SER A 487 24.09 3.21 14.83
CA SER A 487 23.65 2.35 13.73
C SER A 487 22.93 3.14 12.66
N GLY A 488 23.54 3.22 11.48
CA GLY A 488 22.88 3.67 10.25
C GLY A 488 22.11 2.55 9.54
N ILE A 489 22.08 1.35 10.11
CA ILE A 489 21.34 0.21 9.54
C ILE A 489 19.84 0.53 9.52
N SER A 490 19.17 0.18 8.40
CA SER A 490 17.74 0.46 8.21
C SER A 490 16.84 -0.53 8.96
N PHE A 491 17.03 -0.72 10.27
CA PHE A 491 16.19 -1.61 11.09
C PHE A 491 14.70 -1.30 10.96
N PHE A 492 14.34 -0.02 10.87
CA PHE A 492 12.96 0.45 10.70
C PHE A 492 12.27 -0.05 9.42
N ARG A 493 13.03 -0.57 8.45
CA ARG A 493 12.52 -1.23 7.25
C ARG A 493 12.57 -2.76 7.38
N GLN A 494 13.67 -3.27 7.92
CA GLN A 494 13.96 -4.70 7.95
C GLN A 494 13.07 -5.45 8.97
N LEU A 495 12.80 -4.83 10.12
CA LEU A 495 12.00 -5.49 11.17
C LEU A 495 10.53 -5.64 10.77
N PRO A 496 9.83 -4.61 10.27
CA PRO A 496 8.47 -4.76 9.75
C PRO A 496 8.38 -5.71 8.55
N ALA A 497 9.44 -5.80 7.74
CA ALA A 497 9.53 -6.76 6.63
C ALA A 497 9.82 -8.20 7.10
N GLY A 498 10.08 -8.40 8.38
CA GLY A 498 10.36 -9.71 8.98
C GLY A 498 11.70 -10.29 8.55
N VAL A 499 12.75 -9.49 8.41
CA VAL A 499 14.10 -9.96 8.06
C VAL A 499 14.75 -10.59 9.29
N PRO A 500 14.91 -11.95 9.36
CA PRO A 500 15.34 -12.62 10.59
C PRO A 500 16.73 -12.17 11.06
N GLY A 501 17.66 -11.94 10.12
CA GLY A 501 19.00 -11.50 10.46
C GLY A 501 19.06 -10.12 11.10
N ALA A 502 18.16 -9.21 10.71
CA ALA A 502 18.05 -7.90 11.33
C ALA A 502 17.59 -8.01 12.81
N TYR A 503 16.61 -8.87 13.10
CA TYR A 503 16.20 -9.18 14.47
C TYR A 503 17.36 -9.73 15.30
N ARG A 504 18.07 -10.73 14.76
CA ARG A 504 19.19 -11.39 15.45
C ARG A 504 20.33 -10.40 15.74
N LEU A 505 20.66 -9.54 14.78
CA LEU A 505 21.71 -8.52 14.96
C LEU A 505 21.28 -7.46 16.00
N LEU A 506 20.04 -6.96 15.93
CA LEU A 506 19.56 -5.97 16.90
C LEU A 506 19.48 -6.57 18.31
N VAL A 507 19.04 -7.83 18.46
CA VAL A 507 19.10 -8.56 19.75
C VAL A 507 20.52 -8.63 20.26
N ASN A 508 21.50 -8.95 19.42
CA ASN A 508 22.89 -9.01 19.83
C ASN A 508 23.44 -7.65 20.29
N MET A 509 23.02 -6.56 19.63
CA MET A 509 23.37 -5.20 20.05
C MET A 509 22.77 -4.86 21.42
N ILE A 510 21.50 -5.25 21.66
CA ILE A 510 20.78 -5.02 22.92
C ILE A 510 21.40 -5.84 24.07
N GLU A 511 21.76 -7.08 23.80
CA GLU A 511 22.34 -8.01 24.80
C GLU A 511 23.84 -7.84 24.96
N TYR A 512 24.47 -6.94 24.20
CA TYR A 512 25.90 -6.70 24.26
C TYR A 512 26.33 -6.19 25.64
N GLN A 513 27.38 -6.81 26.17
CA GLN A 513 28.09 -6.38 27.38
C GLN A 513 29.58 -6.27 27.03
N PRO A 514 30.23 -5.12 27.27
CA PRO A 514 31.63 -4.90 26.97
C PRO A 514 32.58 -5.79 27.77
#